data_1ef4a1d57f34f553279f334f1958fa43
#
_entry.id   1ef4a1d57f34f553279f334f1958fa43
#
_cell.length_a   1.000
_cell.length_b   1.000
_cell.length_c   1.000
_cell.angle_alpha   90.00
_cell.angle_beta   90.00
_cell.angle_gamma   90.00
#
_symmetry.space_group_name_H-M   'P 1'
#
loop_
_entity.id
_entity.type
_entity.pdbx_description
1 polymer ?
#
loop_
_entity_poly.entity_id
_entity_poly.type
_entity_poly.pdbx_seq_one_letter_code
_entity_poly.pdbx_strand_id
1 'polypeptide(L)'
;MQALVYTNTKTLVYREEQNPTEKLGESILKIQASGICGSDMHAYHGHDERRVPPLILGHEVSGIIQNGKFKDKTVVLNPLITCGKCEYCQQGREHLCPERSILGMSKPIKREGGLAEYVSIPDKNIYEIPSGLDTKEAAVAEPTAVSLHAVLLGEQTLKKPLSECRVLIQGGGAIGLLCGLILAKEKNCKDIVLSDPNKKRLDECSKYLDAKYVAPNDKIINSNSFDIIFDSVGLEVSRQQAIEVVAPGGSIIHIGLTQPAGTFNFRKLTLQEITLVGTYCYTNKDFQQTINLLHKKILGPLDWIEYRELKNGANAFKEIHDGTCVAPKIILIP
;
A
#
# COMPACT_ATOMS: atom_id res chain seq x y z
N MET A 1 21.06 14.09 -10.42
CA MET A 1 20.42 13.76 -9.13
C MET A 1 20.89 12.43 -8.60
N GLN A 2 20.91 12.26 -7.30
CA GLN A 2 21.14 10.95 -6.72
C GLN A 2 19.85 10.10 -6.76
N ALA A 3 20.01 8.82 -7.08
CA ALA A 3 18.88 7.88 -7.15
C ALA A 3 19.28 6.46 -6.75
N LEU A 4 18.33 5.71 -6.24
CA LEU A 4 18.47 4.28 -5.97
C LEU A 4 17.84 3.50 -7.15
N VAL A 5 18.69 2.98 -8.01
CA VAL A 5 18.30 2.37 -9.30
C VAL A 5 18.26 0.86 -9.18
N TYR A 6 17.13 0.27 -9.52
CA TYR A 6 16.98 -1.17 -9.75
C TYR A 6 17.66 -1.54 -11.06
N THR A 7 18.80 -2.24 -10.97
CA THR A 7 19.65 -2.55 -12.13
C THR A 7 19.57 -4.01 -12.57
N ASN A 8 19.20 -4.91 -11.65
CA ASN A 8 18.97 -6.32 -11.92
C ASN A 8 18.23 -6.96 -10.73
N THR A 9 17.73 -8.17 -10.90
CA THR A 9 17.13 -8.97 -9.82
C THR A 9 18.02 -8.94 -8.58
N LYS A 10 17.43 -8.58 -7.43
CA LYS A 10 18.08 -8.41 -6.12
C LYS A 10 19.23 -7.39 -6.09
N THR A 11 19.24 -6.45 -7.05
CA THR A 11 20.33 -5.47 -7.15
C THR A 11 19.76 -4.06 -7.32
N LEU A 12 20.01 -3.22 -6.33
CA LEU A 12 19.79 -1.78 -6.37
C LEU A 12 21.13 -1.06 -6.17
N VAL A 13 21.35 -0.02 -6.96
CA VAL A 13 22.58 0.78 -6.94
C VAL A 13 22.24 2.24 -6.68
N TYR A 14 22.78 2.80 -5.62
CA TYR A 14 22.74 4.24 -5.37
C TYR A 14 23.77 4.92 -6.23
N ARG A 15 23.34 5.81 -7.14
CA ARG A 15 24.23 6.46 -8.11
C ARG A 15 23.64 7.76 -8.63
N GLU A 16 24.45 8.50 -9.36
CA GLU A 16 24.01 9.67 -10.10
C GLU A 16 23.21 9.29 -11.34
N GLU A 17 22.06 9.95 -11.54
CA GLU A 17 21.18 9.85 -12.71
C GLU A 17 20.84 11.24 -13.22
N GLN A 18 20.31 11.32 -14.46
CA GLN A 18 19.86 12.58 -15.04
C GLN A 18 18.65 13.13 -14.28
N ASN A 19 18.61 14.43 -14.09
CA ASN A 19 17.42 15.08 -13.54
C ASN A 19 16.22 14.92 -14.50
N PRO A 20 14.99 14.82 -13.98
CA PRO A 20 13.80 14.85 -14.82
C PRO A 20 13.74 16.18 -15.57
N THR A 21 13.31 16.13 -16.83
CA THR A 21 13.12 17.32 -17.67
C THR A 21 11.70 17.86 -17.53
N GLU A 22 11.55 19.17 -17.65
CA GLU A 22 10.24 19.81 -17.66
C GLU A 22 9.43 19.36 -18.88
N LYS A 23 8.16 19.04 -18.65
CA LYS A 23 7.19 18.67 -19.70
C LYS A 23 5.91 19.45 -19.48
N LEU A 24 5.25 19.79 -20.58
CA LEU A 24 3.97 20.49 -20.53
C LEU A 24 2.93 19.65 -19.76
N GLY A 25 2.32 20.26 -18.72
CA GLY A 25 1.32 19.59 -17.88
C GLY A 25 1.90 18.61 -16.84
N GLU A 26 3.23 18.60 -16.67
CA GLU A 26 3.92 17.88 -15.61
C GLU A 26 4.72 18.85 -14.72
N SER A 27 4.81 18.56 -13.46
CA SER A 27 5.64 19.28 -12.50
C SER A 27 6.78 18.39 -12.00
N ILE A 28 7.90 19.02 -11.62
CA ILE A 28 9.04 18.35 -10.99
C ILE A 28 8.90 18.52 -9.47
N LEU A 29 8.88 17.41 -8.77
CA LEU A 29 8.90 17.34 -7.32
C LEU A 29 10.34 17.14 -6.84
N LYS A 30 10.81 17.97 -5.90
CA LYS A 30 11.93 17.66 -5.03
C LYS A 30 11.43 16.77 -3.90
N ILE A 31 11.89 15.53 -3.87
CA ILE A 31 11.40 14.51 -2.95
C ILE A 31 11.95 14.79 -1.54
N GLN A 32 11.09 14.72 -0.54
CA GLN A 32 11.46 14.78 0.87
C GLN A 32 11.27 13.43 1.57
N ALA A 33 10.42 12.56 1.03
CA ALA A 33 10.21 11.23 1.55
C ALA A 33 9.66 10.30 0.46
N SER A 34 10.15 9.05 0.42
CA SER A 34 9.66 8.00 -0.47
C SER A 34 9.61 6.66 0.24
N GLY A 35 8.42 6.05 0.34
CA GLY A 35 8.21 4.77 0.99
C GLY A 35 8.65 3.59 0.12
N ILE A 36 9.11 2.51 0.77
CA ILE A 36 9.32 1.20 0.14
C ILE A 36 8.01 0.41 0.27
N CYS A 37 7.44 0.00 -0.87
CA CYS A 37 6.24 -0.82 -0.94
C CYS A 37 6.58 -2.32 -1.10
N GLY A 38 5.68 -3.20 -0.67
CA GLY A 38 5.77 -4.63 -0.96
C GLY A 38 5.83 -4.94 -2.46
N SER A 39 5.20 -4.10 -3.30
CA SER A 39 5.28 -4.23 -4.75
C SER A 39 6.66 -3.88 -5.33
N ASP A 40 7.45 -3.03 -4.68
CA ASP A 40 8.85 -2.80 -5.05
C ASP A 40 9.70 -4.04 -4.75
N MET A 41 9.34 -4.82 -3.71
CA MET A 41 9.97 -6.12 -3.43
C MET A 41 9.66 -7.16 -4.50
N HIS A 42 8.48 -7.13 -5.14
CA HIS A 42 8.20 -7.99 -6.31
C HIS A 42 9.14 -7.67 -7.47
N ALA A 43 9.40 -6.38 -7.75
CA ALA A 43 10.42 -5.97 -8.71
C ALA A 43 11.81 -6.45 -8.31
N TYR A 44 12.21 -6.22 -7.05
CA TYR A 44 13.49 -6.65 -6.50
C TYR A 44 13.72 -8.16 -6.68
N HIS A 45 12.68 -8.97 -6.52
CA HIS A 45 12.76 -10.42 -6.73
C HIS A 45 12.67 -10.84 -8.22
N GLY A 46 12.44 -9.92 -9.15
CA GLY A 46 12.25 -10.22 -10.56
C GLY A 46 10.90 -10.86 -10.90
N HIS A 47 9.89 -10.70 -10.04
CA HIS A 47 8.56 -11.29 -10.20
C HIS A 47 7.53 -10.34 -10.83
N ASP A 48 7.89 -9.09 -11.13
CA ASP A 48 6.99 -8.11 -11.77
C ASP A 48 7.51 -7.73 -13.17
N GLU A 49 6.94 -8.31 -14.19
CA GLU A 49 7.25 -8.04 -15.60
C GLU A 49 6.97 -6.60 -16.07
N ARG A 50 6.25 -5.81 -15.27
CA ARG A 50 6.01 -4.39 -15.52
C ARG A 50 7.17 -3.50 -15.07
N ARG A 51 8.07 -4.02 -14.24
CA ARG A 51 9.24 -3.32 -13.69
C ARG A 51 10.54 -3.89 -14.24
N VAL A 52 10.87 -3.47 -15.46
CA VAL A 52 12.07 -3.92 -16.19
C VAL A 52 13.25 -3.00 -15.87
N PRO A 53 14.39 -3.54 -15.40
CA PRO A 53 15.58 -2.73 -15.13
C PRO A 53 16.25 -2.25 -16.44
N PRO A 54 17.00 -1.12 -16.43
CA PRO A 54 17.18 -0.21 -15.29
C PRO A 54 15.95 0.67 -15.06
N LEU A 55 15.60 0.85 -13.77
CA LEU A 55 14.42 1.61 -13.35
C LEU A 55 14.62 2.19 -11.95
N ILE A 56 14.23 3.43 -11.72
CA ILE A 56 14.07 3.98 -10.37
C ILE A 56 12.70 3.51 -9.88
N LEU A 57 12.67 2.75 -8.77
CA LEU A 57 11.45 2.28 -8.12
C LEU A 57 10.84 3.36 -7.19
N GLY A 58 9.76 3.02 -6.50
CA GLY A 58 9.11 3.86 -5.49
C GLY A 58 7.94 4.66 -6.05
N HIS A 59 6.84 4.65 -5.31
CA HIS A 59 5.58 5.30 -5.70
C HIS A 59 4.82 5.90 -4.51
N GLU A 60 5.35 5.87 -3.31
CA GLU A 60 4.80 6.47 -2.11
C GLU A 60 5.60 7.76 -1.80
N VAL A 61 5.23 8.90 -2.38
CA VAL A 61 6.13 10.05 -2.53
C VAL A 61 5.51 11.35 -2.05
N SER A 62 6.26 12.12 -1.27
CA SER A 62 5.92 13.48 -0.87
C SER A 62 7.13 14.42 -0.98
N GLY A 63 6.88 15.72 -1.10
CA GLY A 63 7.95 16.71 -1.23
C GLY A 63 7.46 18.09 -1.62
N ILE A 64 8.33 18.87 -2.30
CA ILE A 64 8.09 20.27 -2.68
C ILE A 64 8.21 20.43 -4.19
N ILE A 65 7.19 20.98 -4.83
CA ILE A 65 7.17 21.24 -6.27
C ILE A 65 8.16 22.36 -6.63
N GLN A 66 8.97 22.13 -7.69
CA GLN A 66 10.02 23.04 -8.10
C GLN A 66 9.61 24.00 -9.23
N ASN A 67 8.57 23.64 -10.01
CA ASN A 67 8.14 24.42 -11.18
C ASN A 67 6.62 24.38 -11.41
N GLY A 68 6.12 25.06 -12.43
CA GLY A 68 4.71 25.06 -12.83
C GLY A 68 3.78 25.75 -11.84
N LYS A 69 2.48 25.44 -11.94
CA LYS A 69 1.43 26.12 -11.16
C LYS A 69 1.44 25.78 -9.66
N PHE A 70 2.07 24.68 -9.29
CA PHE A 70 2.18 24.22 -7.90
C PHE A 70 3.55 24.56 -7.27
N LYS A 71 4.36 25.40 -7.94
CA LYS A 71 5.69 25.75 -7.45
C LYS A 71 5.64 26.16 -5.98
N ASP A 72 6.64 25.70 -5.22
CA ASP A 72 6.85 25.91 -3.77
C ASP A 72 5.76 25.30 -2.87
N LYS A 73 4.79 24.57 -3.43
CA LYS A 73 3.80 23.83 -2.63
C LYS A 73 4.39 22.54 -2.09
N THR A 74 4.07 22.25 -0.82
CA THR A 74 4.31 20.96 -0.19
C THR A 74 3.18 20.00 -0.56
N VAL A 75 3.53 18.86 -1.13
CA VAL A 75 2.56 17.96 -1.76
C VAL A 75 2.85 16.50 -1.51
N VAL A 76 1.82 15.66 -1.64
CA VAL A 76 1.93 14.22 -1.81
C VAL A 76 1.41 13.84 -3.19
N LEU A 77 2.03 12.83 -3.79
CA LEU A 77 1.68 12.39 -5.13
C LEU A 77 0.72 11.19 -5.10
N ASN A 78 -0.34 11.27 -5.91
CA ASN A 78 -1.03 10.05 -6.34
C ASN A 78 -0.23 9.45 -7.49
N PRO A 79 0.47 8.32 -7.30
CA PRO A 79 1.34 7.74 -8.32
C PRO A 79 0.60 7.14 -9.50
N LEU A 80 -0.73 6.93 -9.39
CA LEU A 80 -1.56 6.32 -10.40
C LEU A 80 -1.93 7.32 -11.49
N ILE A 81 -1.27 7.23 -12.64
CA ILE A 81 -1.47 8.10 -13.79
C ILE A 81 -2.48 7.45 -14.74
N THR A 82 -3.59 8.12 -14.99
CA THR A 82 -4.73 7.58 -15.76
C THR A 82 -5.06 8.45 -16.96
N CYS A 83 -5.82 7.95 -17.95
CA CYS A 83 -6.13 8.71 -19.16
C CYS A 83 -7.13 9.87 -18.91
N GLY A 84 -7.96 9.79 -17.88
CA GLY A 84 -8.97 10.80 -17.52
C GLY A 84 -10.21 10.82 -18.42
N LYS A 85 -10.29 10.02 -19.48
CA LYS A 85 -11.35 10.09 -20.51
C LYS A 85 -12.13 8.79 -20.73
N CYS A 86 -11.62 7.62 -20.30
CA CYS A 86 -12.31 6.36 -20.45
C CYS A 86 -13.49 6.27 -19.46
N GLU A 87 -14.38 5.32 -19.70
CA GLU A 87 -15.56 5.08 -18.86
C GLU A 87 -15.22 4.97 -17.37
N TYR A 88 -14.21 4.21 -17.01
CA TYR A 88 -13.76 4.06 -15.62
C TYR A 88 -13.33 5.39 -15.00
N CYS A 89 -12.57 6.21 -15.74
CA CYS A 89 -12.16 7.53 -15.25
C CYS A 89 -13.35 8.47 -15.07
N GLN A 90 -14.34 8.44 -15.98
CA GLN A 90 -15.52 9.29 -15.89
C GLN A 90 -16.46 8.87 -14.75
N GLN A 91 -16.44 7.59 -14.36
CA GLN A 91 -17.21 7.05 -13.24
C GLN A 91 -16.53 7.20 -11.87
N GLY A 92 -15.34 7.82 -11.79
CA GLY A 92 -14.57 7.91 -10.53
C GLY A 92 -13.95 6.57 -10.11
N ARG A 93 -13.71 5.67 -11.06
CA ARG A 93 -13.05 4.37 -10.89
C ARG A 93 -11.69 4.34 -11.61
N GLU A 94 -10.94 5.41 -11.47
CA GLU A 94 -9.72 5.68 -12.24
C GLU A 94 -8.67 4.57 -12.09
N HIS A 95 -8.64 3.91 -10.95
CA HIS A 95 -7.74 2.78 -10.67
C HIS A 95 -7.96 1.59 -11.64
N LEU A 96 -9.12 1.50 -12.29
CA LEU A 96 -9.44 0.49 -13.30
C LEU A 96 -9.20 0.97 -14.73
N CYS A 97 -8.63 2.17 -14.92
CA CYS A 97 -8.31 2.69 -16.25
C CYS A 97 -7.40 1.72 -17.03
N PRO A 98 -7.78 1.30 -18.26
CA PRO A 98 -6.95 0.37 -19.05
C PRO A 98 -5.62 0.99 -19.51
N GLU A 99 -5.54 2.32 -19.61
CA GLU A 99 -4.34 3.07 -20.00
C GLU A 99 -3.55 3.58 -18.78
N ARG A 100 -3.79 3.01 -17.59
CA ARG A 100 -3.10 3.45 -16.36
C ARG A 100 -1.61 3.08 -16.39
N SER A 101 -0.81 3.97 -15.81
CA SER A 101 0.59 3.71 -15.42
C SER A 101 0.82 4.15 -13.99
N ILE A 102 1.90 3.72 -13.38
CA ILE A 102 2.26 4.07 -12.00
C ILE A 102 3.73 4.50 -11.99
N LEU A 103 4.09 5.44 -11.12
CA LEU A 103 5.50 5.77 -10.84
C LEU A 103 6.27 4.50 -10.47
N GLY A 104 7.52 4.40 -10.89
CA GLY A 104 8.35 3.23 -10.65
C GLY A 104 7.95 1.99 -11.46
N MET A 105 7.29 2.17 -12.62
CA MET A 105 6.98 1.11 -13.58
C MET A 105 7.52 1.40 -14.97
N SER A 106 7.89 0.32 -15.69
CA SER A 106 8.39 0.39 -17.07
C SER A 106 7.26 0.24 -18.10
N LYS A 107 6.18 -0.45 -17.76
CA LYS A 107 5.05 -0.78 -18.66
C LYS A 107 3.71 -0.37 -18.03
N PRO A 108 2.71 0.02 -18.84
CA PRO A 108 2.74 0.17 -20.31
C PRO A 108 3.57 1.38 -20.77
N ILE A 109 3.78 2.38 -19.92
CA ILE A 109 4.59 3.58 -20.20
C ILE A 109 5.62 3.70 -19.08
N LYS A 110 6.90 3.81 -19.47
CA LYS A 110 7.97 3.98 -18.48
C LYS A 110 7.81 5.28 -17.72
N ARG A 111 7.76 5.17 -16.39
CA ARG A 111 7.77 6.26 -15.42
C ARG A 111 8.81 5.95 -14.34
N GLU A 112 9.84 6.78 -14.24
CA GLU A 112 10.78 6.67 -13.13
C GLU A 112 10.05 6.96 -11.81
N GLY A 113 10.46 6.28 -10.75
CA GLY A 113 9.83 6.37 -9.44
C GLY A 113 10.49 7.37 -8.50
N GLY A 114 10.07 7.32 -7.25
CA GLY A 114 10.46 8.28 -6.20
C GLY A 114 11.62 7.86 -5.33
N LEU A 115 12.32 6.76 -5.61
CA LEU A 115 13.56 6.44 -4.89
C LEU A 115 14.74 7.26 -5.44
N ALA A 116 14.59 8.59 -5.45
CA ALA A 116 15.50 9.58 -6.02
C ALA A 116 15.33 10.94 -5.33
N GLU A 117 16.16 11.94 -5.68
CA GLU A 117 15.99 13.32 -5.21
C GLU A 117 14.86 14.06 -5.92
N TYR A 118 14.55 13.71 -7.17
CA TYR A 118 13.54 14.38 -7.99
C TYR A 118 12.73 13.38 -8.81
N VAL A 119 11.46 13.70 -9.04
CA VAL A 119 10.57 12.95 -9.94
C VAL A 119 9.64 13.90 -10.71
N SER A 120 9.30 13.57 -11.97
CA SER A 120 8.29 14.27 -12.77
C SER A 120 6.95 13.56 -12.68
N ILE A 121 5.86 14.34 -12.54
CA ILE A 121 4.49 13.84 -12.37
C ILE A 121 3.48 14.76 -13.08
N PRO A 122 2.42 14.24 -13.72
CA PRO A 122 1.35 15.08 -14.23
C PRO A 122 0.68 15.90 -13.12
N ASP A 123 0.38 17.17 -13.41
CA ASP A 123 -0.20 18.13 -12.47
C ASP A 123 -1.48 17.60 -11.78
N LYS A 124 -2.29 16.83 -12.48
CA LYS A 124 -3.53 16.22 -11.94
C LYS A 124 -3.31 15.20 -10.83
N ASN A 125 -2.07 14.72 -10.67
CA ASN A 125 -1.66 13.73 -9.70
C ASN A 125 -1.08 14.34 -8.41
N ILE A 126 -1.08 15.70 -8.32
CA ILE A 126 -0.52 16.46 -7.22
C ILE A 126 -1.63 16.81 -6.23
N TYR A 127 -1.40 16.50 -4.96
CA TYR A 127 -2.30 16.83 -3.86
C TYR A 127 -1.55 17.68 -2.83
N GLU A 128 -2.01 18.91 -2.58
CA GLU A 128 -1.40 19.77 -1.55
C GLU A 128 -1.57 19.14 -0.16
N ILE A 129 -0.52 19.16 0.64
CA ILE A 129 -0.54 18.71 2.02
C ILE A 129 -1.13 19.84 2.88
N PRO A 130 -2.19 19.58 3.66
CA PRO A 130 -2.74 20.57 4.60
C PRO A 130 -1.68 20.99 5.63
N SER A 131 -1.73 22.26 6.04
CA SER A 131 -0.88 22.77 7.12
C SER A 131 -1.03 21.95 8.39
N GLY A 132 0.08 21.52 9.00
CA GLY A 132 0.11 20.69 10.20
C GLY A 132 0.24 19.18 9.95
N LEU A 133 0.19 18.70 8.71
CA LEU A 133 0.61 17.35 8.34
C LEU A 133 2.10 17.40 7.93
N ASP A 134 2.92 16.59 8.59
CA ASP A 134 4.35 16.47 8.26
C ASP A 134 4.52 15.87 6.86
N THR A 135 5.45 16.41 6.08
CA THR A 135 5.70 15.98 4.70
C THR A 135 6.19 14.53 4.63
N LYS A 136 7.00 14.10 5.61
CA LYS A 136 7.50 12.72 5.64
C LYS A 136 6.38 11.75 6.00
N GLU A 137 5.51 12.13 6.93
CA GLU A 137 4.31 11.35 7.27
C GLU A 137 3.33 11.26 6.08
N ALA A 138 3.22 12.32 5.27
CA ALA A 138 2.35 12.33 4.10
C ALA A 138 2.72 11.28 3.04
N ALA A 139 3.97 10.81 3.00
CA ALA A 139 4.38 9.73 2.08
C ALA A 139 3.60 8.43 2.28
N VAL A 140 3.01 8.18 3.48
CA VAL A 140 2.17 7.00 3.71
C VAL A 140 0.73 7.17 3.20
N ALA A 141 0.38 8.29 2.55
CA ALA A 141 -0.95 8.47 1.99
C ALA A 141 -1.29 7.39 0.95
N GLU A 142 -0.30 6.98 0.16
CA GLU A 142 -0.50 5.93 -0.86
C GLU A 142 -0.91 4.58 -0.23
N PRO A 143 -0.12 3.94 0.65
CA PRO A 143 -0.50 2.67 1.26
C PRO A 143 -1.74 2.80 2.17
N THR A 144 -1.98 3.98 2.76
CA THR A 144 -3.21 4.22 3.53
C THR A 144 -4.43 4.24 2.60
N ALA A 145 -4.32 4.81 1.40
CA ALA A 145 -5.41 4.82 0.41
C ALA A 145 -5.72 3.40 -0.10
N VAL A 146 -4.70 2.56 -0.33
CA VAL A 146 -4.89 1.12 -0.64
C VAL A 146 -5.68 0.44 0.47
N SER A 147 -5.29 0.67 1.71
CA SER A 147 -5.93 0.06 2.88
C SER A 147 -7.36 0.58 3.09
N LEU A 148 -7.58 1.88 2.92
CA LEU A 148 -8.90 2.50 3.02
C LEU A 148 -9.84 1.95 1.94
N HIS A 149 -9.40 1.88 0.69
CA HIS A 149 -10.18 1.32 -0.40
C HIS A 149 -10.59 -0.14 -0.12
N ALA A 150 -9.66 -0.96 0.37
CA ALA A 150 -9.94 -2.34 0.75
C ALA A 150 -10.99 -2.43 1.86
N VAL A 151 -10.90 -1.58 2.90
CA VAL A 151 -11.90 -1.53 3.99
C VAL A 151 -13.26 -1.07 3.47
N LEU A 152 -13.31 -0.05 2.61
CA LEU A 152 -14.56 0.45 2.03
C LEU A 152 -15.23 -0.59 1.11
N LEU A 153 -14.47 -1.31 0.29
CA LEU A 153 -15.00 -2.42 -0.52
C LEU A 153 -15.52 -3.54 0.39
N GLY A 154 -14.79 -3.88 1.44
CA GLY A 154 -15.21 -4.89 2.41
C GLY A 154 -16.51 -4.51 3.10
N GLU A 155 -16.66 -3.27 3.54
CA GLU A 155 -17.88 -2.75 4.17
C GLU A 155 -19.13 -2.92 3.27
N GLN A 156 -18.97 -2.73 1.96
CA GLN A 156 -20.07 -2.88 0.99
C GLN A 156 -20.56 -4.33 0.84
N THR A 157 -19.77 -5.32 1.24
CA THR A 157 -20.14 -6.74 1.14
C THR A 157 -20.88 -7.26 2.37
N LEU A 158 -20.92 -6.51 3.45
CA LEU A 158 -21.44 -6.92 4.74
C LEU A 158 -22.92 -6.52 4.90
N LYS A 159 -23.68 -7.32 5.66
CA LYS A 159 -25.08 -7.04 6.05
C LYS A 159 -25.20 -6.38 7.43
N LYS A 160 -24.07 -6.19 8.13
CA LYS A 160 -23.97 -5.52 9.43
C LYS A 160 -22.79 -4.56 9.43
N PRO A 161 -22.77 -3.54 10.30
CA PRO A 161 -21.66 -2.59 10.34
C PRO A 161 -20.36 -3.26 10.76
N LEU A 162 -19.23 -2.72 10.29
CA LEU A 162 -17.89 -3.23 10.65
C LEU A 162 -17.63 -3.21 12.16
N SER A 163 -18.26 -2.28 12.90
CA SER A 163 -18.17 -2.20 14.35
C SER A 163 -18.71 -3.44 15.10
N GLU A 164 -19.54 -4.26 14.44
CA GLU A 164 -20.14 -5.49 14.98
C GLU A 164 -19.49 -6.76 14.39
N CYS A 165 -18.48 -6.58 13.53
CA CYS A 165 -17.83 -7.70 12.86
C CYS A 165 -16.65 -8.22 13.65
N ARG A 166 -16.42 -9.53 13.56
CA ARG A 166 -15.15 -10.17 13.90
C ARG A 166 -14.27 -10.21 12.67
N VAL A 167 -13.12 -9.56 12.75
CA VAL A 167 -12.22 -9.32 11.61
C VAL A 167 -10.92 -10.09 11.78
N LEU A 168 -10.47 -10.76 10.71
CA LEU A 168 -9.11 -11.28 10.59
C LEU A 168 -8.32 -10.44 9.59
N ILE A 169 -7.13 -10.00 10.00
CA ILE A 169 -6.14 -9.39 9.12
C ILE A 169 -4.97 -10.36 9.00
N GLN A 170 -4.67 -10.80 7.80
CA GLN A 170 -3.51 -11.63 7.50
C GLN A 170 -2.37 -10.75 7.00
N GLY A 171 -1.24 -10.78 7.73
CA GLY A 171 -0.05 -9.97 7.48
C GLY A 171 0.06 -8.72 8.35
N GLY A 172 1.13 -8.61 9.14
CA GLY A 172 1.48 -7.46 9.98
C GLY A 172 2.40 -6.44 9.31
N GLY A 173 2.39 -6.37 7.97
CA GLY A 173 3.07 -5.31 7.21
C GLY A 173 2.28 -4.00 7.22
N ALA A 174 2.77 -2.99 6.47
CA ALA A 174 2.14 -1.67 6.40
C ALA A 174 0.64 -1.74 6.04
N ILE A 175 0.27 -2.52 5.03
CA ILE A 175 -1.13 -2.64 4.58
C ILE A 175 -2.01 -3.26 5.68
N GLY A 176 -1.57 -4.37 6.30
CA GLY A 176 -2.36 -5.00 7.36
C GLY A 176 -2.51 -4.11 8.60
N LEU A 177 -1.43 -3.44 9.03
CA LEU A 177 -1.49 -2.49 10.13
C LEU A 177 -2.43 -1.31 9.81
N LEU A 178 -2.33 -0.72 8.61
CA LEU A 178 -3.19 0.38 8.19
C LEU A 178 -4.66 -0.04 8.07
N CYS A 179 -4.96 -1.23 7.54
CA CYS A 179 -6.32 -1.79 7.56
C CYS A 179 -6.84 -1.87 9.01
N GLY A 180 -6.02 -2.40 9.93
CA GLY A 180 -6.39 -2.50 11.35
C GLY A 180 -6.64 -1.14 12.00
N LEU A 181 -5.78 -0.16 11.74
CA LEU A 181 -5.95 1.20 12.27
C LEU A 181 -7.22 1.87 11.73
N ILE A 182 -7.51 1.73 10.43
CA ILE A 182 -8.74 2.26 9.81
C ILE A 182 -9.96 1.56 10.41
N LEU A 183 -9.95 0.23 10.53
CA LEU A 183 -11.03 -0.55 11.15
C LEU A 183 -11.28 -0.11 12.59
N ALA A 184 -10.24 0.01 13.40
CA ALA A 184 -10.36 0.35 14.81
C ALA A 184 -10.75 1.82 15.04
N LYS A 185 -10.12 2.76 14.33
CA LYS A 185 -10.21 4.20 14.62
C LYS A 185 -11.28 4.92 13.80
N GLU A 186 -11.48 4.54 12.53
CA GLU A 186 -12.45 5.16 11.63
C GLU A 186 -13.78 4.39 11.62
N LYS A 187 -13.73 3.04 11.69
CA LYS A 187 -14.92 2.17 11.62
C LYS A 187 -15.40 1.65 12.97
N ASN A 188 -14.70 1.95 14.06
CA ASN A 188 -15.01 1.53 15.43
C ASN A 188 -15.12 0.00 15.61
N CYS A 189 -14.43 -0.79 14.78
CA CYS A 189 -14.35 -2.23 14.94
C CYS A 189 -13.54 -2.59 16.19
N LYS A 190 -14.05 -3.52 17.03
CA LYS A 190 -13.45 -3.89 18.32
C LYS A 190 -12.88 -5.32 18.35
N ASP A 191 -13.41 -6.24 17.56
CA ASP A 191 -12.91 -7.62 17.53
C ASP A 191 -12.02 -7.85 16.30
N ILE A 192 -10.78 -7.38 16.42
CA ILE A 192 -9.75 -7.49 15.38
C ILE A 192 -8.72 -8.53 15.82
N VAL A 193 -8.43 -9.48 14.92
CA VAL A 193 -7.32 -10.43 15.03
C VAL A 193 -6.33 -10.12 13.93
N LEU A 194 -5.06 -9.85 14.27
CA LEU A 194 -3.97 -9.66 13.32
C LEU A 194 -3.02 -10.85 13.39
N SER A 195 -2.80 -11.49 12.27
CA SER A 195 -1.99 -12.72 12.16
C SER A 195 -0.76 -12.51 11.29
N ASP A 196 0.42 -12.85 11.81
CA ASP A 196 1.69 -12.86 11.08
C ASP A 196 2.60 -13.97 11.62
N PRO A 197 3.38 -14.67 10.80
CA PRO A 197 4.36 -15.64 11.28
C PRO A 197 5.55 -15.01 12.02
N ASN A 198 5.82 -13.72 11.79
CA ASN A 198 6.92 -12.99 12.42
C ASN A 198 6.45 -12.35 13.73
N LYS A 199 6.79 -13.02 14.85
CA LYS A 199 6.44 -12.52 16.19
C LYS A 199 6.93 -11.11 16.47
N LYS A 200 8.15 -10.74 16.04
CA LYS A 200 8.69 -9.39 16.24
C LYS A 200 7.84 -8.32 15.56
N ARG A 201 7.29 -8.64 14.38
CA ARG A 201 6.37 -7.76 13.65
C ARG A 201 5.03 -7.63 14.36
N LEU A 202 4.51 -8.73 14.93
CA LEU A 202 3.30 -8.67 15.78
C LEU A 202 3.53 -7.81 17.01
N ASP A 203 4.67 -7.99 17.69
CA ASP A 203 5.04 -7.19 18.87
C ASP A 203 5.17 -5.69 18.51
N GLU A 204 5.67 -5.36 17.30
CA GLU A 204 5.71 -3.98 16.83
C GLU A 204 4.31 -3.42 16.58
N CYS A 205 3.45 -4.13 15.83
CA CYS A 205 2.08 -3.71 15.55
C CYS A 205 1.26 -3.49 16.84
N SER A 206 1.51 -4.28 17.89
CA SER A 206 0.77 -4.23 19.15
C SER A 206 0.93 -2.91 19.93
N LYS A 207 1.95 -2.12 19.60
CA LYS A 207 2.17 -0.80 20.20
C LYS A 207 1.18 0.26 19.69
N TYR A 208 0.56 0.03 18.53
CA TYR A 208 -0.21 1.05 17.79
C TYR A 208 -1.69 0.68 17.59
N LEU A 209 -1.99 -0.60 17.52
CA LEU A 209 -3.34 -1.13 17.27
C LEU A 209 -3.81 -1.98 18.43
N ASP A 210 -4.99 -1.72 18.95
CA ASP A 210 -5.67 -2.59 19.92
C ASP A 210 -6.34 -3.75 19.18
N ALA A 211 -5.70 -4.93 19.21
CA ALA A 211 -6.12 -6.14 18.54
C ALA A 211 -5.56 -7.39 19.23
N LYS A 212 -6.03 -8.55 18.84
CA LYS A 212 -5.41 -9.84 19.22
C LYS A 212 -4.32 -10.20 18.20
N TYR A 213 -3.13 -10.53 18.69
CA TYR A 213 -1.94 -10.80 17.86
C TYR A 213 -1.57 -12.28 17.94
N VAL A 214 -1.59 -12.98 16.81
CA VAL A 214 -1.46 -14.44 16.79
C VAL A 214 -0.61 -14.93 15.61
N ALA A 215 0.03 -16.10 15.80
CA ALA A 215 0.60 -16.83 14.67
C ALA A 215 -0.52 -17.42 13.77
N PRO A 216 -0.24 -17.69 12.48
CA PRO A 216 -1.28 -18.23 11.57
C PRO A 216 -1.93 -19.55 12.00
N ASN A 217 -1.24 -20.36 12.81
CA ASN A 217 -1.75 -21.64 13.32
C ASN A 217 -2.36 -21.57 14.73
N ASP A 218 -2.61 -20.38 15.24
CA ASP A 218 -3.22 -20.19 16.55
C ASP A 218 -4.68 -20.68 16.56
N LYS A 219 -5.10 -21.27 17.70
CA LYS A 219 -6.46 -21.80 17.90
C LYS A 219 -7.57 -20.75 17.82
N ILE A 220 -7.24 -19.48 17.99
CA ILE A 220 -8.18 -18.36 17.84
C ILE A 220 -8.65 -18.22 16.38
N ILE A 221 -7.82 -18.65 15.43
CA ILE A 221 -8.12 -18.69 13.99
C ILE A 221 -8.78 -20.06 13.71
N ASN A 222 -10.06 -20.15 13.95
CA ASN A 222 -10.83 -21.38 13.77
C ASN A 222 -11.87 -21.26 12.66
N SER A 223 -12.40 -22.39 12.21
CA SER A 223 -13.38 -22.47 11.12
C SER A 223 -14.62 -21.62 11.36
N ASN A 224 -15.10 -20.97 10.30
CA ASN A 224 -16.36 -20.25 10.25
C ASN A 224 -16.52 -19.17 11.34
N SER A 225 -15.44 -18.48 11.70
CA SER A 225 -15.46 -17.59 12.87
C SER A 225 -15.26 -16.12 12.57
N PHE A 226 -14.91 -15.75 11.33
CA PHE A 226 -14.67 -14.35 10.94
C PHE A 226 -15.70 -13.86 9.94
N ASP A 227 -16.32 -12.73 10.21
CA ASP A 227 -17.29 -12.11 9.30
C ASP A 227 -16.59 -11.55 8.05
N ILE A 228 -15.39 -11.03 8.22
CA ILE A 228 -14.58 -10.49 7.13
C ILE A 228 -13.10 -10.73 7.35
N ILE A 229 -12.38 -11.02 6.27
CA ILE A 229 -10.95 -11.28 6.27
C ILE A 229 -10.25 -10.34 5.27
N PHE A 230 -9.19 -9.68 5.71
CA PHE A 230 -8.29 -8.89 4.85
C PHE A 230 -6.99 -9.66 4.63
N ASP A 231 -6.81 -10.23 3.43
CA ASP A 231 -5.57 -10.90 3.04
C ASP A 231 -4.59 -9.88 2.44
N SER A 232 -3.73 -9.30 3.29
CA SER A 232 -2.68 -8.37 2.85
C SER A 232 -1.39 -9.08 2.44
N VAL A 233 -1.37 -10.42 2.44
CA VAL A 233 -0.21 -11.26 2.11
C VAL A 233 -0.28 -11.75 0.67
N GLY A 234 -1.39 -12.39 0.27
CA GLY A 234 -1.59 -12.93 -1.07
C GLY A 234 -0.77 -14.18 -1.38
N LEU A 235 -0.46 -15.00 -0.39
CA LEU A 235 0.10 -16.33 -0.56
C LEU A 235 -1.02 -17.37 -0.75
N GLU A 236 -0.71 -18.49 -1.37
CA GLU A 236 -1.65 -19.62 -1.47
C GLU A 236 -2.14 -20.05 -0.08
N VAL A 237 -1.22 -20.17 0.88
CA VAL A 237 -1.53 -20.59 2.25
C VAL A 237 -2.44 -19.60 2.97
N SER A 238 -2.28 -18.28 2.76
CA SER A 238 -3.18 -17.28 3.35
C SER A 238 -4.58 -17.34 2.73
N ARG A 239 -4.69 -17.51 1.41
CA ARG A 239 -5.97 -17.71 0.72
C ARG A 239 -6.71 -18.97 1.15
N GLN A 240 -5.97 -20.09 1.29
CA GLN A 240 -6.55 -21.36 1.81
C GLN A 240 -7.05 -21.20 3.24
N GLN A 241 -6.26 -20.56 4.10
CA GLN A 241 -6.72 -20.29 5.46
C GLN A 241 -7.95 -19.39 5.46
N ALA A 242 -7.94 -18.30 4.68
CA ALA A 242 -9.06 -17.34 4.62
C ALA A 242 -10.37 -18.06 4.29
N ILE A 243 -10.41 -18.89 3.24
CA ILE A 243 -11.64 -19.61 2.87
C ILE A 243 -12.07 -20.60 3.94
N GLU A 244 -11.14 -21.20 4.72
CA GLU A 244 -11.49 -22.16 5.78
C GLU A 244 -12.05 -21.50 7.04
N VAL A 245 -11.66 -20.24 7.33
CA VAL A 245 -12.01 -19.60 8.60
C VAL A 245 -13.08 -18.49 8.47
N VAL A 246 -13.40 -18.05 7.25
CA VAL A 246 -14.50 -17.13 7.03
C VAL A 246 -15.85 -17.77 7.37
N ALA A 247 -16.73 -17.01 8.01
CA ALA A 247 -18.08 -17.46 8.39
C ALA A 247 -19.00 -17.59 7.14
N PRO A 248 -20.06 -18.40 7.21
CA PRO A 248 -21.08 -18.41 6.15
C PRO A 248 -21.64 -17.01 5.89
N GLY A 249 -21.76 -16.63 4.62
CA GLY A 249 -22.16 -15.27 4.20
C GLY A 249 -21.11 -14.19 4.44
N GLY A 250 -19.91 -14.56 4.92
CA GLY A 250 -18.83 -13.63 5.18
C GLY A 250 -18.03 -13.26 3.93
N SER A 251 -17.01 -12.42 4.11
CA SER A 251 -16.26 -11.82 3.01
C SER A 251 -14.75 -11.98 3.15
N ILE A 252 -14.08 -12.17 2.02
CA ILE A 252 -12.62 -12.19 1.89
C ILE A 252 -12.20 -11.06 0.96
N ILE A 253 -11.42 -10.11 1.47
CA ILE A 253 -10.87 -8.98 0.73
C ILE A 253 -9.39 -9.28 0.43
N HIS A 254 -9.10 -9.59 -0.82
CA HIS A 254 -7.79 -10.01 -1.28
C HIS A 254 -7.00 -8.81 -1.80
N ILE A 255 -5.92 -8.45 -1.10
CA ILE A 255 -5.09 -7.25 -1.36
C ILE A 255 -3.69 -7.68 -1.81
N GLY A 256 -3.12 -8.67 -1.15
CA GLY A 256 -1.75 -9.12 -1.37
C GLY A 256 -1.52 -9.75 -2.74
N LEU A 257 -0.31 -9.55 -3.30
CA LEU A 257 0.04 -9.98 -4.67
C LEU A 257 1.22 -10.98 -4.71
N THR A 258 1.54 -11.64 -3.59
CA THR A 258 2.79 -12.43 -3.48
C THR A 258 2.82 -13.64 -4.42
N GLN A 259 1.70 -14.34 -4.60
CA GLN A 259 1.59 -15.47 -5.52
C GLN A 259 0.41 -15.30 -6.48
N PRO A 260 0.63 -15.41 -7.80
CA PRO A 260 -0.40 -15.15 -8.80
C PRO A 260 -1.46 -16.27 -8.90
N ALA A 261 -1.14 -17.48 -8.46
CA ALA A 261 -2.01 -18.66 -8.56
C ALA A 261 -1.95 -19.49 -7.28
N GLY A 262 -2.80 -20.50 -7.19
CA GLY A 262 -2.86 -21.45 -6.09
C GLY A 262 -4.22 -22.14 -6.03
N THR A 263 -4.35 -23.14 -5.16
CA THR A 263 -5.59 -23.86 -4.89
C THR A 263 -6.53 -23.02 -4.00
N PHE A 264 -7.83 -23.18 -4.19
CA PHE A 264 -8.85 -22.50 -3.40
C PHE A 264 -10.11 -23.36 -3.29
N ASN A 265 -10.76 -23.39 -2.13
CA ASN A 265 -11.95 -24.22 -1.90
C ASN A 265 -13.22 -23.55 -2.46
N PHE A 266 -13.41 -23.61 -3.78
CA PHE A 266 -14.59 -23.05 -4.46
C PHE A 266 -15.88 -23.72 -4.04
N ARG A 267 -15.83 -25.01 -3.61
CA ARG A 267 -17.03 -25.69 -3.10
C ARG A 267 -17.54 -25.00 -1.82
N LYS A 268 -16.65 -24.68 -0.88
CA LYS A 268 -17.02 -23.94 0.34
C LYS A 268 -17.49 -22.53 0.04
N LEU A 269 -16.79 -21.81 -0.87
CA LEU A 269 -17.23 -20.48 -1.34
C LEU A 269 -18.69 -20.50 -1.79
N THR A 270 -19.08 -21.49 -2.62
CA THR A 270 -20.43 -21.61 -3.14
C THR A 270 -21.44 -22.04 -2.07
N LEU A 271 -21.12 -23.12 -1.29
CA LEU A 271 -22.08 -23.69 -0.32
C LEU A 271 -22.35 -22.77 0.87
N GLN A 272 -21.46 -21.84 1.17
CA GLN A 272 -21.60 -20.89 2.28
C GLN A 272 -21.84 -19.44 1.82
N GLU A 273 -22.11 -19.21 0.53
CA GLU A 273 -22.33 -17.86 -0.05
C GLU A 273 -21.26 -16.84 0.34
N ILE A 274 -19.98 -17.26 0.32
CA ILE A 274 -18.85 -16.40 0.69
C ILE A 274 -18.57 -15.43 -0.45
N THR A 275 -18.36 -14.15 -0.11
CA THR A 275 -17.96 -13.12 -1.07
C THR A 275 -16.43 -13.02 -1.12
N LEU A 276 -15.84 -13.19 -2.31
CA LEU A 276 -14.41 -12.96 -2.57
C LEU A 276 -14.24 -11.71 -3.43
N VAL A 277 -13.54 -10.71 -2.92
CA VAL A 277 -13.30 -9.43 -3.62
C VAL A 277 -11.80 -9.20 -3.76
N GLY A 278 -11.35 -9.00 -5.01
CA GLY A 278 -10.03 -8.44 -5.28
C GLY A 278 -10.05 -6.92 -5.18
N THR A 279 -9.05 -6.33 -4.58
CA THR A 279 -8.89 -4.88 -4.50
C THR A 279 -7.59 -4.44 -5.17
N TYR A 280 -7.60 -3.29 -5.86
CA TYR A 280 -6.45 -2.76 -6.55
C TYR A 280 -6.36 -1.25 -6.41
N CYS A 281 -5.25 -0.75 -5.88
CA CYS A 281 -5.04 0.68 -5.65
C CYS A 281 -6.24 1.33 -4.93
N TYR A 282 -6.75 2.45 -5.45
CA TYR A 282 -7.82 3.26 -4.83
C TYR A 282 -8.37 4.27 -5.84
N THR A 283 -9.52 4.88 -5.52
CA THR A 283 -10.05 6.00 -6.28
C THR A 283 -9.38 7.33 -5.87
N ASN A 284 -9.46 8.36 -6.71
CA ASN A 284 -9.00 9.71 -6.33
C ASN A 284 -9.71 10.23 -5.07
N LYS A 285 -10.98 9.84 -4.87
CA LYS A 285 -11.75 10.17 -3.67
C LYS A 285 -11.16 9.52 -2.42
N ASP A 286 -10.78 8.24 -2.50
CA ASP A 286 -10.15 7.53 -1.38
C ASP A 286 -8.80 8.16 -1.02
N PHE A 287 -8.01 8.54 -2.03
CA PHE A 287 -6.74 9.22 -1.81
C PHE A 287 -6.91 10.56 -1.10
N GLN A 288 -7.87 11.37 -1.53
CA GLN A 288 -8.20 12.63 -0.86
C GLN A 288 -8.70 12.43 0.57
N GLN A 289 -9.53 11.40 0.81
CA GLN A 289 -10.01 11.05 2.15
C GLN A 289 -8.84 10.63 3.05
N THR A 290 -7.89 9.89 2.51
CA THR A 290 -6.67 9.47 3.23
C THR A 290 -5.85 10.65 3.72
N ILE A 291 -5.64 11.69 2.89
CA ILE A 291 -4.93 12.90 3.32
C ILE A 291 -5.65 13.55 4.51
N ASN A 292 -6.98 13.57 4.50
CA ASN A 292 -7.78 14.08 5.62
C ASN A 292 -7.64 13.23 6.89
N LEU A 293 -7.59 11.88 6.76
CA LEU A 293 -7.38 10.97 7.90
C LEU A 293 -6.01 11.19 8.55
N LEU A 294 -4.96 11.34 7.74
CA LEU A 294 -3.60 11.62 8.21
C LEU A 294 -3.52 13.02 8.86
N HIS A 295 -4.05 14.06 8.20
CA HIS A 295 -4.05 15.42 8.72
C HIS A 295 -4.76 15.53 10.08
N LYS A 296 -5.92 14.88 10.23
CA LYS A 296 -6.67 14.85 11.49
C LYS A 296 -6.08 13.87 12.52
N LYS A 297 -5.00 13.19 12.21
CA LYS A 297 -4.34 12.18 13.05
C LYS A 297 -5.30 11.09 13.55
N ILE A 298 -6.31 10.74 12.75
CA ILE A 298 -7.32 9.72 13.10
C ILE A 298 -6.64 8.36 13.35
N LEU A 299 -5.62 8.03 12.57
CA LEU A 299 -4.91 6.76 12.67
C LEU A 299 -3.92 6.69 13.86
N GLY A 300 -3.82 7.77 14.64
CA GLY A 300 -2.86 7.90 15.73
C GLY A 300 -1.46 8.28 15.25
N PRO A 301 -0.45 8.14 16.14
CA PRO A 301 0.94 8.44 15.77
C PRO A 301 1.45 7.43 14.73
N LEU A 302 2.33 7.91 13.85
CA LEU A 302 2.95 7.09 12.81
C LEU A 302 4.36 6.64 13.20
N ASP A 303 4.64 6.48 14.50
CA ASP A 303 5.96 6.11 15.06
C ASP A 303 6.42 4.69 14.67
N TRP A 304 5.54 3.92 14.00
CA TRP A 304 5.86 2.63 13.39
C TRP A 304 6.61 2.73 12.06
N ILE A 305 6.84 3.97 11.57
CA ILE A 305 7.62 4.26 10.37
C ILE A 305 9.09 4.39 10.74
N GLU A 306 9.94 3.66 10.04
CA GLU A 306 11.38 3.80 10.13
C GLU A 306 11.90 4.69 9.00
N TYR A 307 12.61 5.77 9.33
CA TYR A 307 13.22 6.67 8.36
C TYR A 307 14.68 6.31 8.15
N ARG A 308 15.10 6.22 6.89
CA ARG A 308 16.51 5.95 6.51
C ARG A 308 16.94 6.90 5.38
N GLU A 309 18.22 7.21 5.29
CA GLU A 309 18.75 7.94 4.15
C GLU A 309 18.64 7.11 2.86
N LEU A 310 18.35 7.74 1.72
CA LEU A 310 18.20 7.10 0.41
C LEU A 310 19.43 6.25 0.04
N LYS A 311 20.65 6.71 0.38
CA LYS A 311 21.89 5.96 0.11
C LYS A 311 21.93 4.58 0.79
N ASN A 312 21.16 4.39 1.87
CA ASN A 312 21.05 3.13 2.61
C ASN A 312 19.91 2.24 2.09
N GLY A 313 19.22 2.66 1.02
CA GLY A 313 18.04 1.98 0.51
C GLY A 313 18.31 0.55 0.03
N ALA A 314 19.45 0.29 -0.63
CA ALA A 314 19.81 -1.06 -1.05
C ALA A 314 19.87 -2.05 0.14
N ASN A 315 20.41 -1.60 1.29
CA ASN A 315 20.43 -2.39 2.51
C ASN A 315 19.02 -2.58 3.08
N ALA A 316 18.16 -1.56 3.02
CA ALA A 316 16.77 -1.67 3.45
C ALA A 316 16.01 -2.76 2.66
N PHE A 317 16.16 -2.80 1.34
CA PHE A 317 15.58 -3.86 0.50
C PHE A 317 16.10 -5.26 0.86
N LYS A 318 17.40 -5.35 1.15
CA LYS A 318 18.01 -6.61 1.58
C LYS A 318 17.45 -7.09 2.93
N GLU A 319 17.31 -6.22 3.91
CA GLU A 319 16.76 -6.55 5.22
C GLU A 319 15.28 -6.97 5.13
N ILE A 320 14.49 -6.33 4.26
CA ILE A 320 13.11 -6.74 3.99
C ILE A 320 13.11 -8.15 3.36
N HIS A 321 14.00 -8.40 2.38
CA HIS A 321 14.15 -9.71 1.74
C HIS A 321 14.52 -10.80 2.73
N ASP A 322 15.47 -10.53 3.61
CA ASP A 322 15.98 -11.48 4.61
C ASP A 322 14.99 -11.68 5.78
N GLY A 323 13.90 -10.91 5.84
CA GLY A 323 12.91 -10.95 6.92
C GLY A 323 13.42 -10.41 8.26
N THR A 324 14.52 -9.67 8.25
CA THR A 324 15.14 -9.07 9.46
C THR A 324 14.55 -7.69 9.79
N CYS A 325 13.93 -7.04 8.83
CA CYS A 325 13.22 -5.78 9.05
C CYS A 325 11.96 -6.01 9.91
N VAL A 326 11.88 -5.28 11.02
CA VAL A 326 10.76 -5.35 11.97
C VAL A 326 9.74 -4.25 11.68
N ALA A 327 10.19 -3.06 11.28
CA ALA A 327 9.33 -1.93 11.00
C ALA A 327 8.29 -2.26 9.90
N PRO A 328 6.99 -1.99 10.13
CA PRO A 328 5.95 -2.19 9.11
C PRO A 328 6.18 -1.39 7.83
N LYS A 329 6.84 -0.22 7.93
CA LYS A 329 7.14 0.68 6.82
C LYS A 329 8.54 1.30 6.97
N ILE A 330 9.30 1.29 5.88
CA ILE A 330 10.52 2.09 5.73
C ILE A 330 10.25 3.22 4.75
N ILE A 331 10.63 4.43 5.13
CA ILE A 331 10.64 5.62 4.27
C ILE A 331 12.08 6.07 4.07
N LEU A 332 12.46 6.25 2.81
CA LEU A 332 13.77 6.74 2.41
C LEU A 332 13.73 8.26 2.25
N ILE A 333 14.75 8.92 2.78
CA ILE A 333 14.95 10.38 2.76
C ILE A 333 16.15 10.65 1.83
N PRO A 334 15.94 11.37 0.73
CA PRO A 334 17.01 11.76 -0.20
C PRO A 334 18.04 12.69 0.41
#